data_71ec8534742e6125a2d615a3038c90d9
#
_entry.id   71ec8534742e6125a2d615a3038c90d9
#
_cell.length_a   1.000
_cell.length_b   1.000
_cell.length_c   1.000
_cell.angle_alpha   90.00
_cell.angle_beta   90.00
_cell.angle_gamma   90.00
#
_symmetry.space_group_name_H-M   'P 1'
#
loop_
_entity.id
_entity.type
_entity.pdbx_description
1 polymer ?
#
loop_
_entity_poly.entity_id
_entity_poly.type
_entity_poly.pdbx_seq_one_letter_code
_entity_poly.pdbx_strand_id
1 'polypeptide(L)'
;MMGVFDSFKELVTQKPVGLKKPDFYKADSDAKKQLERLQQLYATAPDRVKPQIERDMKLLAYGIAGEENVAFELNNSYLPIIVLHDLRLEHEGLSAQIDYLIITTKFCLIVECKNLFGNLEVNSRGEFIRELEINGKRKKEGIYSPV
;
A
#
# COMPACT_ATOMS: atom_id res chain seq x y z
N MET A 1 14.54 -1.79 27.34
CA MET A 1 14.02 -1.88 25.95
C MET A 1 12.77 -1.04 25.93
N MET A 2 12.81 0.15 25.33
CA MET A 2 11.63 1.03 25.21
C MET A 2 10.60 0.34 24.32
N GLY A 3 9.37 0.22 24.80
CA GLY A 3 8.29 -0.38 23.99
C GLY A 3 7.91 0.55 22.85
N VAL A 4 7.36 -0.03 21.76
CA VAL A 4 6.87 0.74 20.59
C VAL A 4 5.87 1.84 21.03
N PHE A 5 5.09 1.60 22.06
CA PHE A 5 4.17 2.58 22.65
C PHE A 5 4.87 3.75 23.37
N ASP A 6 6.00 3.49 24.01
CA ASP A 6 6.76 4.55 24.70
C ASP A 6 7.42 5.47 23.68
N SER A 7 7.98 4.90 22.61
CA SER A 7 8.53 5.66 21.47
C SER A 7 7.43 6.48 20.75
N PHE A 8 6.22 5.92 20.62
CA PHE A 8 5.08 6.62 20.03
C PHE A 8 4.62 7.80 20.92
N LYS A 9 4.60 7.59 22.24
CA LYS A 9 4.22 8.63 23.21
C LYS A 9 5.24 9.78 23.24
N GLU A 10 6.53 9.48 23.17
CA GLU A 10 7.58 10.49 23.03
C GLU A 10 7.46 11.26 21.70
N LEU A 11 7.14 10.59 20.61
CA LEU A 11 6.97 11.20 19.29
C LEU A 11 5.80 12.20 19.25
N VAL A 12 4.71 11.90 19.98
CA VAL A 12 3.49 12.73 20.01
C VAL A 12 3.60 13.88 21.03
N THR A 13 4.40 13.70 22.09
CA THR A 13 4.46 14.67 23.21
C THR A 13 5.69 15.57 23.22
N GLN A 14 6.76 15.21 22.51
CA GLN A 14 7.97 16.05 22.43
C GLN A 14 7.92 17.00 21.23
N LYS A 15 8.52 18.20 21.41
CA LYS A 15 8.83 19.10 20.29
C LYS A 15 9.57 18.30 19.20
N PRO A 16 9.25 18.50 17.91
CA PRO A 16 9.77 17.65 16.84
C PRO A 16 11.28 17.59 16.94
N VAL A 17 11.81 16.42 17.18
CA VAL A 17 13.22 16.13 16.99
C VAL A 17 13.50 16.49 15.54
N GLY A 18 14.33 17.46 15.30
CA GLY A 18 14.70 18.15 14.07
C GLY A 18 14.71 17.38 12.76
N LEU A 19 13.64 16.63 12.48
CA LEU A 19 13.39 16.04 11.17
C LEU A 19 13.29 17.17 10.14
N LYS A 20 14.18 17.16 9.17
CA LYS A 20 14.17 18.11 8.05
C LYS A 20 13.67 17.50 6.75
N LYS A 21 13.43 16.19 6.74
CA LYS A 21 13.00 15.41 5.59
C LYS A 21 12.24 14.16 6.09
N PRO A 22 11.50 13.47 5.21
CA PRO A 22 10.84 12.22 5.56
C PRO A 22 11.82 11.18 6.10
N ASP A 23 11.40 10.47 7.15
CA ASP A 23 12.11 9.34 7.72
C ASP A 23 11.26 8.08 7.56
N PHE A 24 11.72 7.15 6.74
CA PHE A 24 11.08 5.86 6.55
C PHE A 24 11.53 4.89 7.63
N TYR A 25 10.79 4.85 8.73
CA TYR A 25 11.08 3.97 9.85
C TYR A 25 10.89 2.48 9.50
N LYS A 26 9.92 2.17 8.62
CA LYS A 26 9.70 0.85 8.02
C LYS A 26 9.49 1.05 6.52
N ALA A 27 10.33 0.43 5.71
CA ALA A 27 10.34 0.58 4.26
C ALA A 27 10.21 -0.75 3.49
N ASP A 28 10.27 -1.90 4.17
CA ASP A 28 10.11 -3.22 3.56
C ASP A 28 8.63 -3.54 3.29
N SER A 29 8.39 -4.39 2.31
CA SER A 29 7.06 -4.88 1.93
C SER A 29 7.07 -6.39 1.75
N ASP A 30 6.06 -7.06 2.28
CA ASP A 30 5.89 -8.50 2.09
C ASP A 30 5.43 -8.84 0.66
N ALA A 31 4.83 -7.89 -0.05
CA ALA A 31 4.42 -8.07 -1.44
C ALA A 31 5.60 -8.42 -2.38
N LYS A 32 6.77 -7.80 -2.18
CA LYS A 32 7.98 -8.12 -2.97
C LYS A 32 8.43 -9.57 -2.76
N LYS A 33 8.45 -10.02 -1.51
CA LYS A 33 8.78 -11.41 -1.17
C LYS A 33 7.78 -12.40 -1.76
N GLN A 34 6.50 -12.03 -1.78
CA GLN A 34 5.45 -12.83 -2.40
C GLN A 34 5.63 -12.92 -3.92
N LEU A 35 6.00 -11.82 -4.59
CA LEU A 35 6.27 -11.81 -6.03
C LEU A 35 7.44 -12.74 -6.38
N GLU A 36 8.52 -12.69 -5.62
CA GLU A 36 9.66 -13.60 -5.79
C GLU A 36 9.26 -15.08 -5.64
N ARG A 37 8.42 -15.41 -4.64
CA ARG A 37 7.89 -16.76 -4.46
C ARG A 37 7.03 -17.22 -5.64
N LEU A 38 6.18 -16.33 -6.18
CA LEU A 38 5.37 -16.64 -7.36
C LEU A 38 6.24 -16.87 -8.59
N GLN A 39 7.31 -16.11 -8.79
CA GLN A 39 8.29 -16.31 -9.88
C GLN A 39 8.98 -17.67 -9.77
N GLN A 40 9.40 -18.07 -8.57
CA GLN A 40 9.99 -19.38 -8.33
C GLN A 40 8.98 -20.52 -8.61
N LEU A 41 7.73 -20.34 -8.15
CA LEU A 41 6.66 -21.30 -8.39
C LEU A 41 6.36 -21.43 -9.88
N TYR A 42 6.32 -20.33 -10.63
CA TYR A 42 6.07 -20.34 -12.08
C TYR A 42 7.09 -21.17 -12.85
N ALA A 43 8.35 -21.14 -12.44
CA ALA A 43 9.44 -21.87 -13.09
C ALA A 43 9.24 -23.41 -13.06
N THR A 44 8.61 -23.93 -12.01
CA THR A 44 8.41 -25.37 -11.78
C THR A 44 6.97 -25.82 -11.93
N ALA A 45 6.04 -24.89 -12.14
CA ALA A 45 4.61 -25.19 -12.19
C ALA A 45 4.21 -25.93 -13.48
N PRO A 46 3.23 -26.83 -13.41
CA PRO A 46 2.61 -27.43 -14.59
C PRO A 46 1.95 -26.37 -15.47
N ASP A 47 1.97 -26.56 -16.80
CA ASP A 47 1.47 -25.55 -17.77
C ASP A 47 0.01 -25.14 -17.53
N ARG A 48 -0.81 -26.05 -17.03
CA ARG A 48 -2.24 -25.76 -16.72
C ARG A 48 -2.45 -24.67 -15.67
N VAL A 49 -1.49 -24.43 -14.76
CA VAL A 49 -1.62 -23.43 -13.68
C VAL A 49 -0.77 -22.17 -13.93
N LYS A 50 0.16 -22.21 -14.88
CA LYS A 50 1.00 -21.06 -15.23
C LYS A 50 0.21 -19.80 -15.58
N PRO A 51 -0.90 -19.83 -16.34
CA PRO A 51 -1.67 -18.63 -16.66
C PRO A 51 -2.24 -17.94 -15.42
N GLN A 52 -2.62 -18.72 -14.40
CA GLN A 52 -3.11 -18.16 -13.13
C GLN A 52 -1.98 -17.49 -12.37
N ILE A 53 -0.83 -18.15 -12.23
CA ILE A 53 0.34 -17.58 -11.54
C ILE A 53 0.81 -16.31 -12.23
N GLU A 54 0.85 -16.29 -13.57
CA GLU A 54 1.22 -15.10 -14.33
C GLU A 54 0.28 -13.93 -14.09
N ARG A 55 -1.03 -14.20 -14.03
CA ARG A 55 -2.04 -13.20 -13.68
C ARG A 55 -1.81 -12.63 -12.29
N ASP A 56 -1.56 -13.50 -11.30
CA ASP A 56 -1.35 -13.11 -9.92
C ASP A 56 -0.06 -12.29 -9.77
N MET A 57 1.03 -12.68 -10.46
CA MET A 57 2.25 -11.90 -10.54
C MET A 57 2.03 -10.50 -11.11
N LYS A 58 1.24 -10.37 -12.19
CA LYS A 58 0.90 -9.07 -12.78
C LYS A 58 0.15 -8.19 -11.81
N LEU A 59 -0.89 -8.71 -11.16
CA LEU A 59 -1.68 -7.94 -10.20
C LEU A 59 -0.82 -7.46 -9.03
N LEU A 60 0.03 -8.33 -8.51
CA LEU A 60 0.94 -8.00 -7.42
C LEU A 60 1.98 -6.95 -7.84
N ALA A 61 2.55 -7.08 -9.04
CA ALA A 61 3.49 -6.10 -9.58
C ALA A 61 2.85 -4.71 -9.75
N TYR A 62 1.58 -4.64 -10.17
CA TYR A 62 0.86 -3.37 -10.24
C TYR A 62 0.64 -2.75 -8.85
N GLY A 63 0.30 -3.57 -7.84
CA GLY A 63 0.20 -3.10 -6.46
C GLY A 63 1.51 -2.50 -5.96
N ILE A 64 2.59 -3.25 -6.10
CA ILE A 64 3.95 -2.82 -5.72
C ILE A 64 4.32 -1.49 -6.41
N ALA A 65 4.08 -1.36 -7.72
CA ALA A 65 4.39 -0.13 -8.44
C ALA A 65 3.58 1.07 -7.92
N GLY A 66 2.32 0.87 -7.52
CA GLY A 66 1.51 1.91 -6.89
C GLY A 66 2.07 2.39 -5.56
N GLU A 67 2.46 1.45 -4.70
CA GLU A 67 3.09 1.76 -3.42
C GLU A 67 4.45 2.46 -3.61
N GLU A 68 5.29 1.99 -4.54
CA GLU A 68 6.58 2.61 -4.84
C GLU A 68 6.44 4.06 -5.34
N ASN A 69 5.41 4.37 -6.12
CA ASN A 69 5.13 5.74 -6.54
C ASN A 69 4.80 6.63 -5.33
N VAL A 70 3.97 6.15 -4.40
CA VAL A 70 3.66 6.87 -3.16
C VAL A 70 4.92 7.06 -2.31
N ALA A 71 5.74 6.01 -2.16
CA ALA A 71 7.00 6.09 -1.44
C ALA A 71 7.95 7.13 -2.06
N PHE A 72 8.02 7.17 -3.39
CA PHE A 72 8.83 8.15 -4.11
C PHE A 72 8.38 9.59 -3.82
N GLU A 73 7.08 9.88 -3.93
CA GLU A 73 6.54 11.21 -3.66
C GLU A 73 6.73 11.62 -2.20
N LEU A 74 6.48 10.69 -1.26
CA LEU A 74 6.71 10.96 0.16
C LEU A 74 8.19 11.29 0.43
N ASN A 75 9.11 10.50 -0.12
CA ASN A 75 10.55 10.71 0.09
C ASN A 75 11.05 12.04 -0.48
N ASN A 76 10.45 12.50 -1.57
CA ASN A 76 10.80 13.78 -2.23
C ASN A 76 9.97 14.99 -1.73
N SER A 77 9.08 14.79 -0.75
CA SER A 77 8.23 15.85 -0.23
C SER A 77 8.95 16.89 0.60
N TYR A 78 10.14 16.58 1.11
CA TYR A 78 10.89 17.41 2.06
C TYR A 78 10.11 17.75 3.35
N LEU A 79 9.04 17.00 3.65
CA LEU A 79 8.25 17.22 4.86
C LEU A 79 8.91 16.53 6.07
N PRO A 80 8.84 17.14 7.27
CA PRO A 80 9.32 16.53 8.50
C PRO A 80 8.30 15.50 9.02
N ILE A 81 8.26 14.33 8.39
CA ILE A 81 7.30 13.24 8.66
C ILE A 81 8.02 11.93 8.92
N ILE A 82 7.38 11.08 9.71
CA ILE A 82 7.77 9.67 9.84
C ILE A 82 6.82 8.84 9.02
N VAL A 83 7.37 7.90 8.26
CA VAL A 83 6.62 7.02 7.37
C VAL A 83 6.84 5.57 7.78
N LEU A 84 5.75 4.84 8.02
CA LEU A 84 5.76 3.40 8.17
C LEU A 84 5.00 2.79 6.99
N HIS A 85 5.66 1.89 6.28
CA HIS A 85 5.11 1.21 5.11
C HIS A 85 4.76 -0.23 5.45
N ASP A 86 3.66 -0.75 4.89
CA ASP A 86 3.21 -2.13 5.01
C ASP A 86 3.08 -2.59 6.47
N LEU A 87 2.26 -1.88 7.24
CA LEU A 87 1.99 -2.22 8.64
C LEU A 87 0.92 -3.29 8.73
N ARG A 88 1.24 -4.36 9.46
CA ARG A 88 0.26 -5.35 9.88
C ARG A 88 -0.06 -5.17 11.36
N LEU A 89 -1.32 -4.92 11.65
CA LEU A 89 -1.85 -4.77 12.99
C LEU A 89 -2.68 -6.03 13.32
N GLU A 90 -2.49 -6.55 14.52
CA GLU A 90 -3.26 -7.70 15.00
C GLU A 90 -3.83 -7.38 16.39
N HIS A 91 -5.11 -7.60 16.58
CA HIS A 91 -5.79 -7.41 17.84
C HIS A 91 -6.95 -8.40 17.98
N GLU A 92 -6.97 -9.17 19.07
CA GLU A 92 -8.03 -10.14 19.40
C GLU A 92 -8.39 -11.11 18.24
N GLY A 93 -7.39 -11.59 17.49
CA GLY A 93 -7.58 -12.47 16.36
C GLY A 93 -8.02 -11.79 15.06
N LEU A 94 -8.23 -10.49 15.08
CA LEU A 94 -8.44 -9.66 13.89
C LEU A 94 -7.11 -9.15 13.38
N SER A 95 -6.98 -9.00 12.06
CA SER A 95 -5.82 -8.41 11.43
C SER A 95 -6.23 -7.33 10.42
N ALA A 96 -5.47 -6.25 10.39
CA ALA A 96 -5.58 -5.19 9.38
C ALA A 96 -4.20 -4.91 8.79
N GLN A 97 -4.16 -4.64 7.51
CA GLN A 97 -2.95 -4.16 6.83
C GLN A 97 -3.16 -2.71 6.43
N ILE A 98 -2.15 -1.90 6.64
CA ILE A 98 -2.13 -0.48 6.30
C ILE A 98 -0.95 -0.27 5.36
N ASP A 99 -1.19 0.23 4.15
CA ASP A 99 -0.12 0.45 3.18
C ASP A 99 0.86 1.50 3.69
N TYR A 100 0.36 2.67 4.14
CA TYR A 100 1.20 3.69 4.77
C TYR A 100 0.54 4.31 5.99
N LEU A 101 1.30 4.42 7.08
CA LEU A 101 1.01 5.30 8.22
C LEU A 101 2.01 6.44 8.22
N ILE A 102 1.50 7.67 8.05
CA ILE A 102 2.30 8.89 8.06
C ILE A 102 2.06 9.62 9.36
N ILE A 103 3.12 9.87 10.11
CA ILE A 103 3.07 10.55 11.39
C ILE A 103 3.68 11.94 11.23
N THR A 104 2.92 12.95 11.58
CA THR A 104 3.34 14.34 11.61
C THR A 104 3.32 14.86 13.04
N THR A 105 3.77 16.09 13.25
CA THR A 105 3.68 16.76 14.55
C THR A 105 2.26 17.14 14.97
N LYS A 106 1.27 17.01 14.07
CA LYS A 106 -0.10 17.47 14.32
C LYS A 106 -1.14 16.37 14.19
N PHE A 107 -0.89 15.37 13.33
CA PHE A 107 -1.85 14.30 13.06
C PHE A 107 -1.13 13.05 12.52
N CYS A 108 -1.83 11.92 12.56
CA CYS A 108 -1.47 10.71 11.85
C CYS A 108 -2.42 10.54 10.66
N LEU A 109 -1.87 10.12 9.51
CA LEU A 109 -2.61 9.86 8.29
C LEU A 109 -2.42 8.41 7.89
N ILE A 110 -3.52 7.69 7.69
CA ILE A 110 -3.53 6.38 7.06
C ILE A 110 -3.74 6.58 5.57
N VAL A 111 -2.86 6.01 4.76
CA VAL A 111 -2.95 6.07 3.29
C VAL A 111 -3.05 4.65 2.76
N GLU A 112 -4.08 4.42 1.97
CA GLU A 112 -4.32 3.18 1.24
C GLU A 112 -4.00 3.39 -0.23
N CYS A 113 -3.16 2.55 -0.82
CA CYS A 113 -2.72 2.64 -2.20
C CYS A 113 -3.52 1.70 -3.08
N LYS A 114 -4.16 2.23 -4.10
CA LYS A 114 -4.88 1.44 -5.10
C LYS A 114 -4.37 1.80 -6.50
N ASN A 115 -3.49 0.99 -7.04
CA ASN A 115 -3.05 1.11 -8.43
C ASN A 115 -4.03 0.38 -9.34
N LEU A 116 -5.10 1.06 -9.73
CA LEU A 116 -6.20 0.49 -10.48
C LEU A 116 -5.99 0.67 -11.97
N PHE A 117 -6.16 -0.43 -12.70
CA PHE A 117 -6.14 -0.42 -14.15
C PHE A 117 -7.50 0.02 -14.72
N GLY A 118 -7.49 0.89 -15.75
CA GLY A 118 -8.70 1.41 -16.40
C GLY A 118 -9.02 2.85 -16.03
N ASN A 119 -10.15 3.34 -16.52
CA ASN A 119 -10.64 4.68 -16.20
C ASN A 119 -11.41 4.66 -14.88
N LEU A 120 -11.14 5.65 -14.03
CA LEU A 120 -11.83 5.81 -12.74
C LEU A 120 -12.81 6.97 -12.82
N GLU A 121 -14.02 6.73 -12.36
CA GLU A 121 -15.07 7.72 -12.20
C GLU A 121 -15.53 7.73 -10.74
N VAL A 122 -15.69 8.91 -10.15
CA VAL A 122 -16.32 9.05 -8.84
C VAL A 122 -17.72 9.60 -9.08
N ASN A 123 -18.75 8.85 -8.71
CA ASN A 123 -20.13 9.27 -8.89
C ASN A 123 -20.57 10.29 -7.83
N SER A 124 -21.81 10.81 -7.97
CA SER A 124 -22.37 11.80 -7.04
C SER A 124 -22.55 11.30 -5.59
N ARG A 125 -22.47 10.00 -5.37
CA ARG A 125 -22.51 9.37 -4.04
C ARG A 125 -21.13 9.13 -3.44
N GLY A 126 -20.04 9.51 -4.15
CA GLY A 126 -18.68 9.26 -3.72
C GLY A 126 -18.19 7.82 -3.97
N GLU A 127 -18.96 7.00 -4.70
CA GLU A 127 -18.57 5.65 -5.04
C GLU A 127 -17.58 5.67 -6.21
N PHE A 128 -16.52 4.89 -6.09
CA PHE A 128 -15.53 4.70 -7.16
C PHE A 128 -16.01 3.63 -8.14
N ILE A 129 -16.07 4.01 -9.41
CA ILE A 129 -16.46 3.13 -10.50
C ILE A 129 -15.27 3.00 -11.44
N ARG A 130 -14.89 1.76 -11.74
CA ARG A 130 -13.86 1.46 -12.72
C ARG A 130 -14.50 1.11 -14.05
N GLU A 131 -14.04 1.72 -15.13
CA GLU A 131 -14.41 1.36 -16.50
C GLU A 131 -13.23 0.66 -17.16
N LEU A 132 -13.47 -0.56 -17.60
CA LEU A 132 -12.51 -1.39 -18.33
C LEU A 132 -12.99 -1.61 -19.75
N GLU A 133 -12.08 -1.59 -20.70
CA GLU A 133 -12.33 -2.06 -22.06
C GLU A 133 -11.72 -3.47 -22.21
N ILE A 134 -12.59 -4.47 -22.36
CA ILE A 134 -12.21 -5.88 -22.53
C ILE A 134 -12.80 -6.35 -23.86
N ASN A 135 -11.94 -6.75 -24.80
CA ASN A 135 -12.34 -7.24 -26.12
C ASN A 135 -13.27 -6.26 -26.86
N GLY A 136 -12.97 -4.95 -26.82
CA GLY A 136 -13.77 -3.90 -27.45
C GLY A 136 -15.11 -3.60 -26.76
N LYS A 137 -15.38 -4.18 -25.61
CA LYS A 137 -16.57 -3.91 -24.80
C LYS A 137 -16.19 -3.17 -23.52
N ARG A 138 -16.90 -2.09 -23.23
CA ARG A 138 -16.76 -1.36 -21.98
C ARG A 138 -17.55 -2.05 -20.87
N LYS A 139 -16.87 -2.30 -19.77
CA LYS A 139 -17.45 -2.85 -18.55
C LYS A 139 -17.24 -1.87 -17.41
N LYS A 140 -18.32 -1.47 -16.74
CA LYS A 140 -18.24 -0.69 -15.49
C LYS A 140 -18.39 -1.63 -14.30
N GLU A 141 -17.54 -1.46 -13.30
CA GLU A 141 -17.65 -2.18 -12.04
C GLU A 141 -17.39 -1.25 -10.86
N GLY A 142 -18.17 -1.40 -9.80
CA GLY A 142 -17.94 -0.70 -8.55
C GLY A 142 -16.64 -1.20 -7.91
N ILE A 143 -15.81 -0.26 -7.46
CA ILE A 143 -14.64 -0.56 -6.65
C ILE A 143 -15.06 -0.34 -5.21
N TYR A 144 -14.80 -1.33 -4.36
CA TYR A 144 -15.04 -1.15 -2.94
C TYR A 144 -14.20 0.03 -2.44
N SER A 145 -14.88 1.03 -1.86
CA SER A 145 -14.21 2.04 -1.06
C SER A 145 -13.70 1.34 0.20
N PRO A 146 -12.45 1.48 0.58
CA PRO A 146 -11.95 1.01 1.87
C PRO A 146 -12.40 2.00 2.96
N VAL A 147 -13.66 1.92 3.38
CA VAL A 147 -14.17 2.62 4.57
C VAL A 147 -14.94 1.61 5.39
#